data_a4f7ffc9e381d637beb787e5239e84db
#
_entry.id   a4f7ffc9e381d637beb787e5239e84db
#
_cell.length_a   1.000
_cell.length_b   1.000
_cell.length_c   1.000
_cell.angle_alpha   90.00
_cell.angle_beta   90.00
_cell.angle_gamma   90.00
#
_symmetry.space_group_name_H-M   'P 1'
#
loop_
_entity.id
_entity.type
_entity.pdbx_description
1 polymer ?
#
loop_
_entity_poly.entity_id
_entity_poly.type
_entity_poly.pdbx_seq_one_letter_code
_entity_poly.pdbx_strand_id
1 'polypeptide(L)'
;STSVEKANSRQLLSGDCIWILLEFIATQIDGLVDEAHDRTNQLEYLLNHDHEPPSDCRQQIARLRNIYLQLETIITPTLNVAEKIIDDRLDIKKKVDGVEVEIFPRSTEIYLIDIAEHLRHARSRAEYGRDMMNVLTDNLSSYLERKQAQAGNRLGAIASIMLLPTFVVGLYGMNIDPEYFPEFGWLNGYLMAWLMILLITVVQYTFFRRKGWL
;
A
#
# COMPACT_ATOMS: atom_id res chain seq x y z
N SER A 1 -31.81 -10.59 13.00
CA SER A 1 -33.26 -10.91 13.25
C SER A 1 -33.69 -10.69 14.70
N THR A 2 -32.75 -10.44 15.62
CA THR A 2 -33.04 -10.37 17.07
C THR A 2 -33.46 -8.99 17.56
N SER A 3 -32.99 -7.89 16.94
CA SER A 3 -33.30 -6.52 17.37
C SER A 3 -34.71 -6.08 17.00
N VAL A 4 -35.18 -6.45 15.81
CA VAL A 4 -36.54 -6.13 15.34
C VAL A 4 -37.62 -6.93 16.11
N GLU A 5 -37.34 -8.17 16.51
CA GLU A 5 -38.21 -8.98 17.35
C GLU A 5 -38.34 -8.44 18.78
N LYS A 6 -37.27 -7.92 19.37
CA LYS A 6 -37.30 -7.26 20.69
C LYS A 6 -38.07 -5.95 20.69
N ALA A 7 -38.04 -5.21 19.58
CA ALA A 7 -38.79 -3.96 19.42
C ALA A 7 -40.31 -4.18 19.25
N ASN A 8 -40.75 -5.30 18.66
CA ASN A 8 -42.15 -5.61 18.43
C ASN A 8 -42.92 -5.95 19.72
N SER A 9 -42.26 -6.26 20.82
CA SER A 9 -42.88 -6.57 22.10
C SER A 9 -43.00 -5.38 23.05
N ARG A 10 -42.47 -4.19 22.67
CA ARG A 10 -42.58 -2.92 23.42
C ARG A 10 -43.29 -1.87 22.55
N GLN A 11 -44.07 -1.00 23.13
CA GLN A 11 -44.50 0.23 22.46
C GLN A 11 -43.22 0.98 22.06
N LEU A 12 -42.92 1.03 20.74
CA LEU A 12 -41.74 1.66 20.18
C LEU A 12 -41.70 3.14 20.60
N LEU A 13 -40.84 3.46 21.56
CA LEU A 13 -40.46 4.83 21.88
C LEU A 13 -39.56 5.35 20.75
N SER A 14 -39.57 6.66 20.51
CA SER A 14 -38.76 7.28 19.44
C SER A 14 -37.25 6.92 19.55
N GLY A 15 -36.75 6.71 20.78
CA GLY A 15 -35.38 6.28 21.05
C GLY A 15 -35.08 4.85 20.57
N ASP A 16 -36.06 3.95 20.63
CA ASP A 16 -35.86 2.56 20.16
C ASP A 16 -35.65 2.49 18.64
N CYS A 17 -36.28 3.37 17.88
CA CYS A 17 -36.08 3.45 16.44
C CYS A 17 -34.68 3.93 16.09
N ILE A 18 -34.12 4.84 16.88
CA ILE A 18 -32.79 5.41 16.62
C ILE A 18 -31.70 4.38 16.89
N TRP A 19 -31.76 3.66 18.02
CA TRP A 19 -30.73 2.64 18.30
C TRP A 19 -30.82 1.48 17.31
N ILE A 20 -32.01 1.05 16.87
CA ILE A 20 -32.15 0.01 15.82
C ILE A 20 -31.52 0.48 14.51
N LEU A 21 -31.70 1.75 14.14
CA LEU A 21 -31.07 2.32 12.95
C LEU A 21 -29.56 2.37 13.07
N LEU A 22 -29.04 2.81 14.22
CA LEU A 22 -27.61 2.87 14.48
C LEU A 22 -26.97 1.47 14.50
N GLU A 23 -27.63 0.47 15.10
CA GLU A 23 -27.19 -0.93 15.08
C GLU A 23 -27.12 -1.48 13.66
N PHE A 24 -28.16 -1.18 12.85
CA PHE A 24 -28.13 -1.56 11.44
C PHE A 24 -26.97 -0.92 10.69
N ILE A 25 -26.73 0.38 10.88
CA ILE A 25 -25.62 1.10 10.26
C ILE A 25 -24.27 0.51 10.73
N ALA A 26 -24.09 0.29 12.03
CA ALA A 26 -22.87 -0.29 12.58
C ALA A 26 -22.57 -1.68 11.99
N THR A 27 -23.59 -2.54 11.89
CA THR A 27 -23.47 -3.87 11.27
C THR A 27 -23.07 -3.79 9.78
N GLN A 28 -23.63 -2.84 9.02
CA GLN A 28 -23.24 -2.65 7.63
C GLN A 28 -21.79 -2.14 7.49
N ILE A 29 -21.40 -1.24 8.39
CA ILE A 29 -20.02 -0.72 8.45
C ILE A 29 -19.03 -1.84 8.74
N ASP A 30 -19.30 -2.70 9.73
CA ASP A 30 -18.45 -3.84 10.06
C ASP A 30 -18.27 -4.77 8.85
N GLY A 31 -19.34 -5.09 8.14
CA GLY A 31 -19.27 -5.91 6.92
C GLY A 31 -18.39 -5.28 5.82
N LEU A 32 -18.47 -3.96 5.64
CA LEU A 32 -17.64 -3.25 4.66
C LEU A 32 -16.17 -3.19 5.08
N VAL A 33 -15.90 -3.03 6.38
CA VAL A 33 -14.53 -3.05 6.92
C VAL A 33 -13.92 -4.45 6.76
N ASP A 34 -14.69 -5.51 7.02
CA ASP A 34 -14.26 -6.90 6.80
C ASP A 34 -13.91 -7.16 5.35
N GLU A 35 -14.78 -6.78 4.41
CA GLU A 35 -14.52 -6.94 2.98
C GLU A 35 -13.26 -6.18 2.54
N ALA A 36 -13.09 -4.94 3.01
CA ALA A 36 -11.89 -4.16 2.71
C ALA A 36 -10.62 -4.80 3.29
N HIS A 37 -10.71 -5.37 4.51
CA HIS A 37 -9.61 -6.06 5.18
C HIS A 37 -9.20 -7.33 4.43
N ASP A 38 -10.17 -8.13 4.00
CA ASP A 38 -9.90 -9.36 3.22
C ASP A 38 -9.19 -9.04 1.91
N ARG A 39 -9.61 -8.00 1.22
CA ARG A 39 -8.94 -7.52 0.00
C ARG A 39 -7.52 -7.01 0.26
N THR A 40 -7.31 -6.36 1.41
CA THR A 40 -5.99 -5.92 1.86
C THR A 40 -5.06 -7.09 2.08
N ASN A 41 -5.51 -8.11 2.80
CA ASN A 41 -4.74 -9.33 3.07
C ASN A 41 -4.39 -10.09 1.77
N GLN A 42 -5.32 -10.17 0.82
CA GLN A 42 -5.05 -10.76 -0.50
C GLN A 42 -3.96 -9.99 -1.25
N LEU A 43 -4.03 -8.66 -1.23
CA LEU A 43 -3.04 -7.81 -1.92
C LEU A 43 -1.67 -7.89 -1.25
N GLU A 44 -1.63 -7.92 0.08
CA GLU A 44 -0.41 -8.14 0.85
C GLU A 44 0.23 -9.50 0.53
N TYR A 45 -0.58 -10.56 0.48
CA TYR A 45 -0.12 -11.89 0.11
C TYR A 45 0.52 -11.91 -1.28
N LEU A 46 -0.13 -11.29 -2.28
CA LEU A 46 0.39 -11.20 -3.64
C LEU A 46 1.72 -10.44 -3.71
N LEU A 47 1.85 -9.32 -2.97
CA LEU A 47 3.08 -8.53 -2.92
C LEU A 47 4.25 -9.24 -2.23
N ASN A 48 3.96 -10.09 -1.24
CA ASN A 48 5.00 -10.75 -0.45
C ASN A 48 5.42 -12.11 -1.03
N HIS A 49 4.56 -12.80 -1.79
CA HIS A 49 4.81 -14.16 -2.26
C HIS A 49 5.04 -14.25 -3.78
N ASP A 50 4.52 -13.32 -4.56
CA ASP A 50 4.73 -13.31 -6.00
C ASP A 50 6.03 -12.61 -6.38
N HIS A 51 6.78 -13.24 -7.28
CA HIS A 51 8.04 -12.68 -7.77
C HIS A 51 7.82 -11.42 -8.62
N GLU A 52 6.61 -11.21 -9.09
CA GLU A 52 6.24 -10.05 -9.91
C GLU A 52 4.84 -9.56 -9.52
N PRO A 53 4.71 -8.39 -8.87
CA PRO A 53 3.42 -7.82 -8.50
C PRO A 53 2.53 -7.62 -9.73
N PRO A 54 1.20 -7.78 -9.59
CA PRO A 54 0.25 -7.49 -10.67
C PRO A 54 0.43 -6.07 -11.21
N SER A 55 0.26 -5.89 -12.52
CA SER A 55 0.43 -4.60 -13.20
C SER A 55 -0.50 -3.50 -12.68
N ASP A 56 -1.66 -3.88 -12.14
CA ASP A 56 -2.69 -3.00 -11.58
C ASP A 56 -2.60 -2.83 -10.04
N CYS A 57 -1.55 -3.41 -9.40
CA CYS A 57 -1.36 -3.39 -7.96
C CYS A 57 -1.43 -1.97 -7.37
N ARG A 58 -0.76 -0.99 -8.01
CA ARG A 58 -0.82 0.42 -7.59
C ARG A 58 -2.26 0.97 -7.60
N GLN A 59 -3.05 0.58 -8.59
CA GLN A 59 -4.44 1.02 -8.71
C GLN A 59 -5.33 0.36 -7.65
N GLN A 60 -5.07 -0.90 -7.31
CA GLN A 60 -5.77 -1.61 -6.24
C GLN A 60 -5.48 -0.99 -4.88
N ILE A 61 -4.21 -0.69 -4.57
CA ILE A 61 -3.82 0.04 -3.34
C ILE A 61 -4.56 1.38 -3.24
N ALA A 62 -4.57 2.17 -4.32
CA ALA A 62 -5.23 3.46 -4.33
C ALA A 62 -6.75 3.37 -4.11
N ARG A 63 -7.39 2.36 -4.70
CA ARG A 63 -8.84 2.09 -4.50
C ARG A 63 -9.14 1.70 -3.05
N LEU A 64 -8.38 0.78 -2.47
CA LEU A 64 -8.56 0.35 -1.08
C LEU A 64 -8.33 1.51 -0.11
N ARG A 65 -7.29 2.32 -0.34
CA ARG A 65 -7.04 3.53 0.46
C ARG A 65 -8.25 4.48 0.45
N ASN A 66 -8.86 4.70 -0.72
CA ASN A 66 -10.05 5.54 -0.82
C ASN A 66 -11.25 4.93 -0.09
N ILE A 67 -11.42 3.61 -0.14
CA ILE A 67 -12.47 2.91 0.61
C ILE A 67 -12.29 3.15 2.12
N TYR A 68 -11.09 2.98 2.67
CA TYR A 68 -10.82 3.24 4.08
C TYR A 68 -11.08 4.69 4.48
N LEU A 69 -10.68 5.66 3.65
CA LEU A 69 -10.98 7.08 3.89
C LEU A 69 -12.48 7.37 3.91
N GLN A 70 -13.23 6.75 3.00
CA GLN A 70 -14.70 6.89 2.99
C GLN A 70 -15.32 6.26 4.23
N LEU A 71 -14.86 5.08 4.66
CA LEU A 71 -15.31 4.43 5.88
C LEU A 71 -15.07 5.32 7.11
N GLU A 72 -13.87 5.90 7.26
CA GLU A 72 -13.58 6.83 8.36
C GLU A 72 -14.50 8.05 8.35
N THR A 73 -14.86 8.57 7.17
CA THR A 73 -15.76 9.72 7.02
C THR A 73 -17.18 9.40 7.47
N ILE A 74 -17.59 8.13 7.40
CA ILE A 74 -18.93 7.68 7.86
C ILE A 74 -18.87 7.29 9.33
N ILE A 75 -17.87 6.52 9.74
CA ILE A 75 -17.76 5.97 11.10
C ILE A 75 -17.63 7.08 12.14
N THR A 76 -16.75 8.06 11.90
CA THR A 76 -16.44 9.09 12.89
C THR A 76 -17.65 9.93 13.29
N PRO A 77 -18.47 10.50 12.40
CA PRO A 77 -19.64 11.26 12.80
C PRO A 77 -20.74 10.36 13.40
N THR A 78 -20.89 9.10 12.95
CA THR A 78 -21.84 8.15 13.51
C THR A 78 -21.49 7.81 14.96
N LEU A 79 -20.21 7.54 15.23
CA LEU A 79 -19.70 7.33 16.59
C LEU A 79 -19.92 8.56 17.48
N ASN A 80 -19.61 9.75 16.98
CA ASN A 80 -19.82 10.99 17.73
C ASN A 80 -21.29 11.22 18.09
N VAL A 81 -22.23 10.80 17.23
CA VAL A 81 -23.66 10.86 17.55
C VAL A 81 -24.03 9.89 18.67
N ALA A 82 -23.57 8.64 18.60
CA ALA A 82 -23.80 7.64 19.63
C ALA A 82 -23.23 8.09 20.99
N GLU A 83 -21.98 8.59 21.01
CA GLU A 83 -21.33 9.10 22.23
C GLU A 83 -22.05 10.32 22.82
N LYS A 84 -22.54 11.24 21.99
CA LYS A 84 -23.31 12.39 22.49
C LYS A 84 -24.64 12.01 23.14
N ILE A 85 -25.28 10.94 22.64
CA ILE A 85 -26.52 10.42 23.24
C ILE A 85 -26.19 9.76 24.60
N ILE A 86 -25.11 9.00 24.67
CA ILE A 86 -24.63 8.32 25.90
C ILE A 86 -24.25 9.34 26.97
N ASP A 87 -23.55 10.42 26.61
CA ASP A 87 -23.10 11.45 27.53
C ASP A 87 -24.19 12.41 28.06
N ASP A 88 -25.47 12.10 27.82
CA ASP A 88 -26.63 12.93 28.22
C ASP A 88 -26.58 14.39 27.68
N ARG A 89 -25.76 14.67 26.70
CA ARG A 89 -25.61 16.02 26.10
C ARG A 89 -26.81 16.38 25.20
N LEU A 90 -27.64 15.40 24.86
CA LEU A 90 -28.90 15.56 24.14
C LEU A 90 -30.06 15.29 25.12
N ASP A 91 -30.25 16.16 26.09
CA ASP A 91 -31.40 16.11 27.04
C ASP A 91 -32.71 16.49 26.30
N ILE A 92 -33.12 15.64 25.36
CA ILE A 92 -34.30 15.86 24.57
C ILE A 92 -35.51 15.22 25.30
N LYS A 93 -36.30 16.08 25.96
CA LYS A 93 -37.54 15.69 26.60
C LYS A 93 -38.74 15.98 25.69
N LYS A 94 -39.61 15.01 25.54
CA LYS A 94 -40.88 15.19 24.82
C LYS A 94 -42.04 15.23 25.82
N LYS A 95 -42.92 16.24 25.70
CA LYS A 95 -44.18 16.27 26.44
C LYS A 95 -45.20 15.32 25.76
N VAL A 96 -45.55 14.24 26.44
CA VAL A 96 -46.62 13.33 26.04
C VAL A 96 -47.69 13.40 27.15
N ASP A 97 -48.89 13.82 26.82
CA ASP A 97 -50.05 13.98 27.75
C ASP A 97 -49.72 14.84 29.01
N GLY A 98 -48.87 15.88 28.84
CA GLY A 98 -48.50 16.80 29.92
C GLY A 98 -47.33 16.31 30.80
N VAL A 99 -46.81 15.10 30.60
CA VAL A 99 -45.68 14.52 31.32
C VAL A 99 -44.41 14.64 30.43
N GLU A 100 -43.33 15.10 31.01
CA GLU A 100 -42.02 15.10 30.34
C GLU A 100 -41.47 13.67 30.33
N VAL A 101 -41.29 13.09 29.14
CA VAL A 101 -40.73 11.76 28.93
C VAL A 101 -39.40 11.90 28.25
N GLU A 102 -38.39 11.24 28.77
CA GLU A 102 -37.06 11.13 28.14
C GLU A 102 -37.18 10.31 26.84
N ILE A 103 -36.58 10.81 25.76
CA ILE A 103 -36.57 10.11 24.46
C ILE A 103 -35.64 8.91 24.49
N PHE A 104 -34.56 9.00 25.26
CA PHE A 104 -33.59 7.92 25.46
C PHE A 104 -33.60 7.44 26.92
N PRO A 105 -34.43 6.44 27.27
CA PRO A 105 -34.42 5.86 28.60
C PRO A 105 -33.12 5.09 28.84
N ARG A 106 -32.68 5.02 30.11
CA ARG A 106 -31.43 4.30 30.52
C ARG A 106 -31.35 2.86 30.01
N SER A 107 -32.49 2.22 29.76
CA SER A 107 -32.53 0.88 29.16
C SER A 107 -32.00 0.85 27.71
N THR A 108 -32.12 1.96 26.98
CA THR A 108 -31.61 2.10 25.61
C THR A 108 -30.11 2.49 25.58
N GLU A 109 -29.63 3.12 26.65
CA GLU A 109 -28.21 3.53 26.80
C GLU A 109 -27.26 2.34 26.70
N ILE A 110 -27.60 1.19 27.29
CA ILE A 110 -26.78 -0.01 27.26
C ILE A 110 -26.56 -0.47 25.82
N TYR A 111 -27.56 -0.42 24.96
CA TYR A 111 -27.47 -0.78 23.56
C TYR A 111 -26.62 0.24 22.75
N LEU A 112 -26.75 1.52 23.11
CA LEU A 112 -25.92 2.57 22.49
C LEU A 112 -24.46 2.46 22.86
N ILE A 113 -24.12 2.05 24.08
CA ILE A 113 -22.75 1.77 24.51
C ILE A 113 -22.15 0.64 23.67
N ASP A 114 -22.89 -0.45 23.47
CA ASP A 114 -22.46 -1.57 22.66
C ASP A 114 -22.21 -1.15 21.20
N ILE A 115 -23.12 -0.39 20.61
CA ILE A 115 -22.96 0.17 19.27
C ILE A 115 -21.73 1.09 19.17
N ALA A 116 -21.51 1.95 20.17
CA ALA A 116 -20.35 2.83 20.20
C ALA A 116 -19.03 2.03 20.27
N GLU A 117 -18.99 0.93 21.01
CA GLU A 117 -17.87 0.01 21.09
C GLU A 117 -17.60 -0.64 19.70
N HIS A 118 -18.64 -1.17 19.05
CA HIS A 118 -18.53 -1.71 17.68
C HIS A 118 -17.99 -0.69 16.70
N LEU A 119 -18.50 0.54 16.74
CA LEU A 119 -18.01 1.63 15.86
C LEU A 119 -16.58 2.04 16.16
N ARG A 120 -16.14 2.03 17.43
CA ARG A 120 -14.72 2.27 17.79
C ARG A 120 -13.82 1.18 17.22
N HIS A 121 -14.22 -0.08 17.33
CA HIS A 121 -13.48 -1.19 16.75
C HIS A 121 -13.42 -1.09 15.23
N ALA A 122 -14.53 -0.81 14.55
CA ALA A 122 -14.59 -0.61 13.12
C ALA A 122 -13.68 0.55 12.67
N ARG A 123 -13.68 1.67 13.43
CA ARG A 123 -12.79 2.81 13.20
C ARG A 123 -11.33 2.41 13.29
N SER A 124 -10.94 1.75 14.39
CA SER A 124 -9.53 1.31 14.59
C SER A 124 -9.07 0.38 13.47
N ARG A 125 -9.93 -0.51 13.00
CA ARG A 125 -9.65 -1.43 11.87
C ARG A 125 -9.53 -0.67 10.54
N ALA A 126 -10.35 0.34 10.32
CA ALA A 126 -10.26 1.17 9.12
C ALA A 126 -8.97 2.02 9.12
N GLU A 127 -8.59 2.61 10.26
CA GLU A 127 -7.32 3.32 10.45
C GLU A 127 -6.12 2.38 10.18
N TYR A 128 -6.13 1.19 10.75
CA TYR A 128 -5.10 0.17 10.50
C TYR A 128 -5.01 -0.20 9.01
N GLY A 129 -6.16 -0.46 8.37
CA GLY A 129 -6.20 -0.78 6.94
C GLY A 129 -5.64 0.35 6.07
N ARG A 130 -5.96 1.61 6.38
CA ARG A 130 -5.40 2.78 5.70
C ARG A 130 -3.87 2.86 5.87
N ASP A 131 -3.37 2.63 7.08
CA ASP A 131 -1.93 2.67 7.36
C ASP A 131 -1.20 1.53 6.65
N MET A 132 -1.84 0.34 6.56
CA MET A 132 -1.34 -0.77 5.77
C MET A 132 -1.20 -0.42 4.29
N MET A 133 -2.10 0.40 3.72
CA MET A 133 -1.96 0.88 2.34
C MET A 133 -0.68 1.70 2.12
N ASN A 134 -0.21 2.44 3.12
CA ASN A 134 1.07 3.14 3.04
C ASN A 134 2.24 2.14 3.00
N VAL A 135 2.22 1.13 3.87
CA VAL A 135 3.24 0.07 3.89
C VAL A 135 3.30 -0.68 2.55
N LEU A 136 2.14 -1.04 1.99
CA LEU A 136 2.08 -1.72 0.69
C LEU A 136 2.58 -0.82 -0.46
N THR A 137 2.31 0.49 -0.38
CA THR A 137 2.83 1.47 -1.34
C THR A 137 4.36 1.53 -1.29
N ASP A 138 4.94 1.57 -0.10
CA ASP A 138 6.39 1.63 0.11
C ASP A 138 7.06 0.33 -0.35
N ASN A 139 6.45 -0.82 -0.07
CA ASN A 139 6.92 -2.13 -0.53
C ASN A 139 6.93 -2.20 -2.07
N LEU A 140 5.85 -1.77 -2.71
CA LEU A 140 5.75 -1.72 -4.17
C LEU A 140 6.80 -0.76 -4.78
N SER A 141 6.98 0.41 -4.18
CA SER A 141 7.98 1.39 -4.61
C SER A 141 9.40 0.82 -4.50
N SER A 142 9.72 0.20 -3.38
CA SER A 142 11.01 -0.47 -3.15
C SER A 142 11.25 -1.63 -4.12
N TYR A 143 10.22 -2.36 -4.51
CA TYR A 143 10.31 -3.40 -5.53
C TYR A 143 10.64 -2.80 -6.91
N LEU A 144 9.93 -1.74 -7.31
CA LEU A 144 10.15 -1.06 -8.59
C LEU A 144 11.54 -0.42 -8.68
N GLU A 145 12.00 0.21 -7.60
CA GLU A 145 13.34 0.79 -7.50
C GLU A 145 14.42 -0.28 -7.66
N ARG A 146 14.28 -1.42 -7.00
CA ARG A 146 15.21 -2.57 -7.16
C ARG A 146 15.23 -3.08 -8.60
N LYS A 147 14.05 -3.23 -9.23
CA LYS A 147 13.94 -3.67 -10.63
C LYS A 147 14.59 -2.67 -11.59
N GLN A 148 14.39 -1.37 -11.35
CA GLN A 148 15.02 -0.30 -12.12
C GLN A 148 16.54 -0.25 -11.93
N ALA A 149 17.02 -0.41 -10.69
CA ALA A 149 18.45 -0.48 -10.39
C ALA A 149 19.11 -1.69 -11.07
N GLN A 150 18.45 -2.85 -11.07
CA GLN A 150 18.93 -4.03 -11.79
C GLN A 150 19.03 -3.80 -13.30
N ALA A 151 18.02 -3.18 -13.90
CA ALA A 151 18.05 -2.82 -15.31
C ALA A 151 19.17 -1.81 -15.60
N GLY A 152 19.33 -0.78 -14.77
CA GLY A 152 20.43 0.19 -14.86
C GLY A 152 21.82 -0.46 -14.75
N ASN A 153 21.99 -1.38 -13.81
CA ASN A 153 23.24 -2.13 -13.65
C ASN A 153 23.56 -2.97 -14.87
N ARG A 154 22.57 -3.67 -15.45
CA ARG A 154 22.74 -4.43 -16.69
C ARG A 154 23.14 -3.56 -17.86
N LEU A 155 22.46 -2.42 -18.06
CA LEU A 155 22.80 -1.46 -19.11
C LEU A 155 24.21 -0.89 -18.90
N GLY A 156 24.55 -0.53 -17.66
CA GLY A 156 25.87 -0.04 -17.30
C GLY A 156 26.99 -1.07 -17.56
N ALA A 157 26.73 -2.35 -17.25
CA ALA A 157 27.66 -3.44 -17.53
C ALA A 157 27.88 -3.61 -19.05
N ILE A 158 26.81 -3.65 -19.85
CA ILE A 158 26.89 -3.77 -21.30
C ILE A 158 27.64 -2.57 -21.90
N ALA A 159 27.29 -1.34 -21.49
CA ALA A 159 27.96 -0.13 -21.96
C ALA A 159 29.46 -0.14 -21.63
N SER A 160 29.81 -0.55 -20.41
CA SER A 160 31.22 -0.64 -19.97
C SER A 160 32.01 -1.67 -20.78
N ILE A 161 31.41 -2.85 -21.06
CA ILE A 161 32.04 -3.90 -21.88
C ILE A 161 32.29 -3.42 -23.31
N MET A 162 31.46 -2.53 -23.85
CA MET A 162 31.63 -1.96 -25.17
C MET A 162 32.61 -0.76 -25.19
N LEU A 163 32.56 0.07 -24.16
CA LEU A 163 33.29 1.34 -24.10
C LEU A 163 34.81 1.13 -24.03
N LEU A 164 35.31 0.24 -23.16
CA LEU A 164 36.76 0.05 -22.97
C LEU A 164 37.46 -0.52 -24.22
N PRO A 165 36.94 -1.58 -24.88
CA PRO A 165 37.48 -1.99 -26.19
C PRO A 165 37.45 -0.89 -27.23
N THR A 166 36.35 -0.13 -27.32
CA THR A 166 36.22 0.99 -28.26
C THR A 166 37.25 2.08 -27.99
N PHE A 167 37.50 2.38 -26.71
CA PHE A 167 38.54 3.32 -26.31
C PHE A 167 39.93 2.83 -26.77
N VAL A 168 40.27 1.56 -26.57
CA VAL A 168 41.53 0.98 -27.01
C VAL A 168 41.67 1.08 -28.53
N VAL A 169 40.62 0.68 -29.28
CA VAL A 169 40.61 0.79 -30.75
C VAL A 169 40.76 2.23 -31.19
N GLY A 170 40.11 3.19 -30.51
CA GLY A 170 40.24 4.63 -30.79
C GLY A 170 41.65 5.15 -30.54
N LEU A 171 42.28 4.72 -29.44
CA LEU A 171 43.67 5.10 -29.12
C LEU A 171 44.65 4.59 -30.18
N TYR A 172 44.53 3.33 -30.58
CA TYR A 172 45.37 2.73 -31.64
C TYR A 172 45.01 3.23 -33.04
N GLY A 173 43.81 3.80 -33.23
CA GLY A 173 43.41 4.44 -34.49
C GLY A 173 43.92 5.87 -34.66
N MET A 174 44.55 6.45 -33.63
CA MET A 174 45.14 7.79 -33.73
C MET A 174 46.40 7.71 -34.61
N ASN A 175 46.59 8.70 -35.48
CA ASN A 175 47.77 8.80 -36.34
C ASN A 175 48.96 9.41 -35.54
N ILE A 176 49.51 8.63 -34.59
CA ILE A 176 50.62 9.03 -33.74
C ILE A 176 51.92 8.49 -34.33
N ASP A 177 52.97 9.29 -34.25
CA ASP A 177 54.28 8.91 -34.72
C ASP A 177 54.80 7.67 -33.96
N PRO A 178 55.31 6.61 -34.66
CA PRO A 178 55.82 5.40 -34.03
C PRO A 178 56.95 5.63 -33.01
N GLU A 179 57.61 6.77 -33.01
CA GLU A 179 58.59 7.14 -31.97
C GLU A 179 57.95 7.22 -30.57
N TYR A 180 56.70 7.60 -30.45
CA TYR A 180 56.00 7.71 -29.17
C TYR A 180 55.31 6.41 -28.73
N PHE A 181 55.04 5.50 -29.67
CA PHE A 181 54.44 4.20 -29.42
C PHE A 181 55.21 3.10 -30.13
N PRO A 182 56.30 2.60 -29.53
CA PRO A 182 57.21 1.62 -30.17
C PRO A 182 56.51 0.31 -30.55
N GLU A 183 55.38 -0.03 -29.87
CA GLU A 183 54.57 -1.20 -30.19
C GLU A 183 53.91 -1.15 -31.58
N PHE A 184 53.72 0.02 -32.19
CA PHE A 184 53.26 0.15 -33.57
C PHE A 184 54.27 -0.34 -34.60
N GLY A 185 55.55 -0.33 -34.27
CA GLY A 185 56.65 -0.86 -35.09
C GLY A 185 56.86 -2.37 -34.93
N TRP A 186 56.19 -3.03 -34.01
CA TRP A 186 56.38 -4.46 -33.77
C TRP A 186 55.62 -5.30 -34.81
N LEU A 187 56.25 -6.37 -35.32
CA LEU A 187 55.68 -7.28 -36.30
C LEU A 187 54.31 -7.90 -35.81
N ASN A 188 54.12 -7.99 -34.49
CA ASN A 188 52.96 -8.55 -33.83
C ASN A 188 52.12 -7.50 -33.05
N GLY A 189 52.33 -6.20 -33.23
CA GLY A 189 51.61 -5.14 -32.51
C GLY A 189 50.11 -5.21 -32.68
N TYR A 190 49.63 -5.54 -33.88
CA TYR A 190 48.21 -5.75 -34.16
C TYR A 190 47.61 -6.93 -33.37
N LEU A 191 48.31 -8.05 -33.30
CA LEU A 191 47.89 -9.22 -32.54
C LEU A 191 47.86 -8.90 -31.03
N MET A 192 48.80 -8.11 -30.52
CA MET A 192 48.86 -7.70 -29.12
C MET A 192 47.69 -6.79 -28.73
N ALA A 193 47.30 -5.87 -29.59
CA ALA A 193 46.11 -5.04 -29.41
C ALA A 193 44.83 -5.90 -29.28
N TRP A 194 44.67 -6.90 -30.16
CA TRP A 194 43.53 -7.83 -30.08
C TRP A 194 43.52 -8.66 -28.79
N LEU A 195 44.69 -9.15 -28.37
CA LEU A 195 44.84 -9.88 -27.10
C LEU A 195 44.46 -9.00 -25.90
N MET A 196 44.90 -7.74 -25.90
CA MET A 196 44.55 -6.77 -24.85
C MET A 196 43.03 -6.52 -24.81
N ILE A 197 42.39 -6.27 -25.96
CA ILE A 197 40.94 -6.08 -26.04
C ILE A 197 40.20 -7.31 -25.51
N LEU A 198 40.62 -8.51 -25.93
CA LEU A 198 40.02 -9.76 -25.49
C LEU A 198 40.17 -9.96 -23.98
N LEU A 199 41.37 -9.69 -23.44
CA LEU A 199 41.66 -9.80 -22.00
C LEU A 199 40.76 -8.85 -21.20
N ILE A 200 40.70 -7.58 -21.59
CA ILE A 200 39.86 -6.56 -20.94
C ILE A 200 38.38 -6.98 -20.94
N THR A 201 37.91 -7.44 -22.11
CA THR A 201 36.49 -7.88 -22.25
C THR A 201 36.20 -9.08 -21.36
N VAL A 202 37.07 -10.08 -21.29
CA VAL A 202 36.89 -11.27 -20.45
C VAL A 202 36.92 -10.90 -18.95
N VAL A 203 37.86 -10.03 -18.55
CA VAL A 203 37.95 -9.54 -17.17
C VAL A 203 36.69 -8.79 -16.77
N GLN A 204 36.20 -7.86 -17.61
CA GLN A 204 34.97 -7.13 -17.35
C GLN A 204 33.74 -8.05 -17.27
N TYR A 205 33.62 -8.96 -18.25
CA TYR A 205 32.52 -9.92 -18.26
C TYR A 205 32.49 -10.78 -16.99
N THR A 206 33.65 -11.34 -16.59
CA THR A 206 33.72 -12.16 -15.36
C THR A 206 33.43 -11.34 -14.10
N PHE A 207 33.88 -10.08 -14.05
CA PHE A 207 33.61 -9.16 -12.95
C PHE A 207 32.11 -8.86 -12.81
N PHE A 208 31.45 -8.45 -13.90
CA PHE A 208 30.02 -8.13 -13.88
C PHE A 208 29.16 -9.36 -13.62
N ARG A 209 29.53 -10.51 -14.17
CA ARG A 209 28.85 -11.79 -13.89
C ARG A 209 28.96 -12.16 -12.42
N ARG A 210 30.13 -12.00 -11.78
CA ARG A 210 30.30 -12.25 -10.34
C ARG A 210 29.48 -11.29 -9.47
N LYS A 211 29.27 -10.07 -9.94
CA LYS A 211 28.40 -9.09 -9.26
C LYS A 211 26.90 -9.31 -9.51
N GLY A 212 26.52 -10.25 -10.37
CA GLY A 212 25.11 -10.49 -10.72
C GLY A 212 24.46 -9.37 -11.57
N TRP A 213 25.30 -8.60 -12.29
CA TRP A 213 24.81 -7.53 -13.18
C TRP A 213 24.52 -8.04 -14.60
N LEU A 214 25.03 -9.23 -14.94
CA LEU A 214 24.81 -9.96 -16.19
C LEU A 214 24.28 -11.36 -15.92
#